data_32aa24ede3a9d303772b12fb6d3e5b46
#
_entry.id   32aa24ede3a9d303772b12fb6d3e5b46
#
_cell.length_a   1.000
_cell.length_b   1.000
_cell.length_c   1.000
_cell.angle_alpha   90.00
_cell.angle_beta   90.00
_cell.angle_gamma   90.00
#
_symmetry.space_group_name_H-M   'P 1'
#
loop_
_entity.id
_entity.type
_entity.pdbx_description
1 polymer ?
#
loop_
_entity_poly.entity_id
_entity_poly.type
_entity_poly.pdbx_seq_one_letter_code
_entity_poly.pdbx_strand_id
1 'polypeptide(L)'
;MNTWNYEMRTEKDSKEFNTWNPVAYLEEYFPRDVDIEPVVKLIAEEGIKRLRPNAKAIDVGCGPTVCYWSALASHVQELYLSDYLTINLAQIAKWLNRESDMYDWSYYTDMMLKFEGLENPSQQDIIKREMLSRSKIKGFMRCDISLENPVGVSQRGEYDCVLSVCCADSITYNKEDWRKYMKNIFSLLKPDGVFLGSSMRNCTHYKIGDISYPAANVNEDDFKELMSDYGFKDIRIDVVYESRPIVDSQIRKTEDLRGEYDQVLLIAGTLQG
;
A
#
# COMPACT_ATOMS: atom_id res chain seq x y z
N MET A 1 8.64 -23.93 -11.42
CA MET A 1 8.17 -22.55 -11.23
C MET A 1 6.70 -22.64 -10.91
N ASN A 2 6.27 -22.20 -9.73
CA ASN A 2 4.85 -22.10 -9.43
C ASN A 2 4.28 -20.97 -10.28
N THR A 3 3.42 -21.27 -11.22
CA THR A 3 2.60 -20.26 -11.89
C THR A 3 1.54 -19.80 -10.92
N TRP A 4 1.48 -18.51 -10.63
CA TRP A 4 0.44 -17.89 -9.83
C TRP A 4 -0.83 -17.83 -10.68
N ASN A 5 -1.66 -18.87 -10.59
CA ASN A 5 -2.99 -18.87 -11.20
C ASN A 5 -3.94 -18.18 -10.23
N TYR A 6 -4.26 -16.93 -10.49
CA TYR A 6 -5.33 -16.24 -9.83
C TYR A 6 -6.61 -16.43 -10.66
N GLU A 7 -7.50 -17.33 -10.23
CA GLU A 7 -8.84 -17.43 -10.79
C GLU A 7 -9.62 -16.17 -10.38
N MET A 8 -9.89 -15.29 -11.34
CA MET A 8 -10.79 -14.17 -11.17
C MET A 8 -12.19 -14.73 -10.87
N ARG A 9 -12.55 -14.80 -9.58
CA ARG A 9 -13.95 -14.99 -9.22
C ARG A 9 -14.67 -13.70 -9.56
N THR A 10 -15.56 -13.76 -10.53
CA THR A 10 -16.44 -12.66 -10.97
C THR A 10 -17.57 -12.48 -9.96
N GLU A 11 -17.27 -12.15 -8.70
CA GLU A 11 -18.27 -11.57 -7.81
C GLU A 11 -18.34 -10.08 -8.16
N LYS A 12 -19.57 -9.55 -8.21
CA LYS A 12 -19.79 -8.13 -8.53
C LYS A 12 -19.03 -7.26 -7.54
N ASP A 13 -18.01 -6.58 -8.03
CA ASP A 13 -17.37 -5.48 -7.31
C ASP A 13 -18.42 -4.39 -7.01
N SER A 14 -18.18 -3.55 -6.01
CA SER A 14 -19.11 -2.46 -5.71
C SER A 14 -19.27 -1.58 -6.94
N LYS A 15 -20.44 -0.98 -7.12
CA LYS A 15 -20.74 -0.15 -8.29
C LYS A 15 -19.75 1.01 -8.47
N GLU A 16 -19.16 1.48 -7.38
CA GLU A 16 -18.22 2.60 -7.34
C GLU A 16 -16.87 2.27 -8.01
N PHE A 17 -16.47 1.00 -8.01
CA PHE A 17 -15.20 0.55 -8.62
C PHE A 17 -15.39 -0.22 -9.94
N ASN A 18 -16.59 -0.25 -10.51
CA ASN A 18 -16.83 -0.90 -11.81
C ASN A 18 -16.06 -0.26 -12.98
N THR A 19 -15.59 0.97 -12.79
CA THR A 19 -14.81 1.75 -13.78
C THR A 19 -13.32 1.72 -13.48
N TRP A 20 -12.88 1.02 -12.42
CA TRP A 20 -11.49 0.95 -12.03
C TRP A 20 -10.64 0.31 -13.12
N ASN A 21 -9.57 1.00 -13.50
CA ASN A 21 -8.58 0.52 -14.44
C ASN A 21 -7.18 0.53 -13.78
N PRO A 22 -6.63 -0.63 -13.40
CA PRO A 22 -5.34 -0.70 -12.72
C PRO A 22 -4.17 -0.23 -13.58
N VAL A 23 -4.26 -0.34 -14.90
CA VAL A 23 -3.20 0.14 -15.81
C VAL A 23 -3.19 1.66 -15.84
N ALA A 24 -4.37 2.30 -16.01
CA ALA A 24 -4.48 3.75 -15.96
C ALA A 24 -4.01 4.30 -14.61
N TYR A 25 -4.35 3.62 -13.50
CA TYR A 25 -3.87 3.98 -12.17
C TYR A 25 -2.33 3.93 -12.08
N LEU A 26 -1.70 2.86 -12.59
CA LEU A 26 -0.24 2.75 -12.58
C LEU A 26 0.43 3.81 -13.46
N GLU A 27 -0.14 4.10 -14.63
CA GLU A 27 0.38 5.13 -15.54
C GLU A 27 0.29 6.54 -14.93
N GLU A 28 -0.74 6.83 -14.15
CA GLU A 28 -0.97 8.15 -13.57
C GLU A 28 -0.22 8.37 -12.24
N TYR A 29 -0.20 7.34 -11.37
CA TYR A 29 0.35 7.47 -10.01
C TYR A 29 1.77 6.96 -9.84
N PHE A 30 2.29 6.18 -10.79
CA PHE A 30 3.61 5.57 -10.72
C PHE A 30 4.51 5.87 -11.94
N PRO A 31 4.41 7.03 -12.60
CA PRO A 31 5.45 7.41 -13.54
C PRO A 31 6.77 7.63 -12.77
N ARG A 32 7.93 7.45 -13.45
CA ARG A 32 9.25 7.47 -12.81
C ARG A 32 9.64 8.81 -12.17
N ASP A 33 8.89 9.85 -12.43
CA ASP A 33 9.09 11.21 -11.91
C ASP A 33 8.16 11.55 -10.72
N VAL A 34 7.30 10.62 -10.30
CA VAL A 34 6.51 10.77 -9.07
C VAL A 34 7.33 10.26 -7.87
N ASP A 35 7.42 11.11 -6.87
CA ASP A 35 8.17 10.82 -5.65
C ASP A 35 7.33 10.04 -4.63
N ILE A 36 7.44 8.72 -4.67
CA ILE A 36 6.93 7.83 -3.61
C ILE A 36 8.02 7.46 -2.59
N GLU A 37 9.21 8.06 -2.74
CA GLU A 37 10.39 7.79 -1.89
C GLU A 37 10.07 7.85 -0.40
N PRO A 38 9.37 8.88 0.12
CA PRO A 38 9.11 8.98 1.55
C PRO A 38 8.32 7.79 2.10
N VAL A 39 7.35 7.27 1.35
CA VAL A 39 6.53 6.11 1.78
C VAL A 39 7.37 4.83 1.77
N VAL A 40 8.09 4.56 0.69
CA VAL A 40 8.96 3.38 0.56
C VAL A 40 10.05 3.39 1.62
N LYS A 41 10.64 4.56 1.88
CA LYS A 41 11.68 4.76 2.90
C LYS A 41 11.15 4.50 4.30
N LEU A 42 9.97 5.04 4.67
CA LEU A 42 9.34 4.75 5.95
C LEU A 42 9.16 3.25 6.16
N ILE A 43 8.59 2.56 5.16
CA ILE A 43 8.32 1.12 5.23
C ILE A 43 9.62 0.34 5.46
N ALA A 44 10.68 0.67 4.74
CA ALA A 44 11.98 0.02 4.90
C ALA A 44 12.60 0.31 6.28
N GLU A 45 12.67 1.57 6.71
CA GLU A 45 13.27 1.99 7.99
C GLU A 45 12.53 1.40 9.19
N GLU A 46 11.20 1.52 9.23
CA GLU A 46 10.40 0.99 10.33
C GLU A 46 10.31 -0.54 10.29
N GLY A 47 10.38 -1.14 9.11
CA GLY A 47 10.52 -2.59 8.95
C GLY A 47 11.81 -3.10 9.60
N ILE A 48 12.97 -2.48 9.30
CA ILE A 48 14.26 -2.82 9.93
C ILE A 48 14.19 -2.65 11.46
N LYS A 49 13.61 -1.54 11.91
CA LYS A 49 13.58 -1.16 13.32
C LYS A 49 12.69 -2.05 14.18
N ARG A 50 11.54 -2.46 13.66
CA ARG A 50 10.44 -3.05 14.44
C ARG A 50 10.21 -4.53 14.17
N LEU A 51 10.56 -5.04 12.98
CA LEU A 51 10.24 -6.42 12.61
C LEU A 51 11.37 -7.40 12.95
N ARG A 52 10.95 -8.60 13.32
CA ARG A 52 11.89 -9.73 13.49
C ARG A 52 12.09 -10.42 12.13
N PRO A 53 13.25 -11.06 11.88
CA PRO A 53 13.58 -11.67 10.58
C PRO A 53 12.59 -12.75 10.09
N ASN A 54 11.81 -13.34 10.97
CA ASN A 54 10.80 -14.37 10.67
C ASN A 54 9.36 -13.84 10.68
N ALA A 55 9.20 -12.53 10.60
CA ALA A 55 7.89 -11.89 10.61
C ALA A 55 7.00 -12.36 9.44
N LYS A 56 5.71 -12.55 9.76
CA LYS A 56 4.63 -12.78 8.80
C LYS A 56 3.91 -11.46 8.57
N ALA A 57 3.84 -10.99 7.33
CA ALA A 57 3.21 -9.73 6.97
C ALA A 57 2.05 -9.90 6.00
N ILE A 58 1.14 -8.94 6.02
CA ILE A 58 0.08 -8.79 5.01
C ILE A 58 0.02 -7.33 4.55
N ASP A 59 -0.15 -7.13 3.24
CA ASP A 59 -0.51 -5.84 2.66
C ASP A 59 -2.01 -5.84 2.37
N VAL A 60 -2.73 -4.89 2.98
CA VAL A 60 -4.18 -4.76 2.93
C VAL A 60 -4.56 -3.60 2.02
N GLY A 61 -5.27 -3.91 0.94
CA GLY A 61 -5.54 -2.94 -0.12
C GLY A 61 -4.28 -2.62 -0.92
N CYS A 62 -3.52 -3.66 -1.27
CA CYS A 62 -2.21 -3.49 -1.93
C CYS A 62 -2.29 -2.84 -3.31
N GLY A 63 -3.50 -2.68 -3.89
CA GLY A 63 -3.64 -2.18 -5.25
C GLY A 63 -2.91 -3.06 -6.26
N PRO A 64 -2.64 -2.53 -7.46
CA PRO A 64 -1.82 -3.22 -8.46
C PRO A 64 -0.31 -3.00 -8.24
N THR A 65 0.12 -2.53 -7.04
CA THR A 65 1.48 -2.02 -6.78
C THR A 65 2.43 -3.08 -6.26
N VAL A 66 3.73 -2.90 -6.54
CA VAL A 66 4.81 -3.77 -6.05
C VAL A 66 5.75 -3.06 -5.09
N CYS A 67 5.97 -1.75 -5.29
CA CYS A 67 7.00 -0.99 -4.60
C CYS A 67 6.84 -0.94 -3.07
N TYR A 68 5.62 -0.86 -2.55
CA TYR A 68 5.41 -0.71 -1.10
C TYR A 68 5.71 -1.99 -0.33
N TRP A 69 5.02 -3.08 -0.65
CA TRP A 69 5.23 -4.34 0.06
C TRP A 69 6.59 -4.98 -0.22
N SER A 70 7.18 -4.72 -1.39
CA SER A 70 8.50 -5.24 -1.69
C SER A 70 9.60 -4.60 -0.84
N ALA A 71 9.37 -3.39 -0.29
CA ALA A 71 10.26 -2.78 0.68
C ALA A 71 10.39 -3.60 1.97
N LEU A 72 9.37 -4.39 2.33
CA LEU A 72 9.42 -5.30 3.47
C LEU A 72 10.15 -6.62 3.19
N ALA A 73 10.40 -6.97 1.94
CA ALA A 73 10.85 -8.32 1.59
C ALA A 73 12.19 -8.74 2.22
N SER A 74 13.07 -7.78 2.56
CA SER A 74 14.31 -8.05 3.30
C SER A 74 14.10 -8.34 4.79
N HIS A 75 12.91 -8.00 5.33
CA HIS A 75 12.63 -7.97 6.77
C HIS A 75 11.57 -8.98 7.21
N VAL A 76 10.91 -9.66 6.25
CA VAL A 76 9.87 -10.63 6.54
C VAL A 76 10.21 -12.01 6.00
N GLN A 77 9.63 -13.05 6.60
CA GLN A 77 9.73 -14.43 6.11
C GLN A 77 8.60 -14.74 5.13
N GLU A 78 7.41 -14.27 5.42
CA GLU A 78 6.20 -14.51 4.64
C GLU A 78 5.46 -13.22 4.40
N LEU A 79 4.95 -13.04 3.18
CA LEU A 79 4.16 -11.89 2.79
C LEU A 79 2.91 -12.34 2.04
N TYR A 80 1.77 -11.86 2.49
CA TYR A 80 0.47 -12.05 1.86
C TYR A 80 0.00 -10.73 1.27
N LEU A 81 -0.62 -10.79 0.09
CA LEU A 81 -1.15 -9.60 -0.59
C LEU A 81 -2.65 -9.70 -0.65
N SER A 82 -3.33 -8.62 -0.30
CA SER A 82 -4.79 -8.62 -0.31
C SER A 82 -5.37 -7.34 -0.89
N ASP A 83 -6.44 -7.51 -1.67
CA ASP A 83 -7.18 -6.40 -2.28
C ASP A 83 -8.65 -6.79 -2.48
N TYR A 84 -9.53 -5.78 -2.49
CA TYR A 84 -10.93 -6.00 -2.81
C TYR A 84 -11.11 -6.30 -4.30
N LEU A 85 -10.36 -5.61 -5.15
CA LEU A 85 -10.42 -5.72 -6.60
C LEU A 85 -9.45 -6.80 -7.09
N THR A 86 -9.99 -7.92 -7.53
CA THR A 86 -9.19 -9.05 -8.03
C THR A 86 -8.34 -8.68 -9.24
N ILE A 87 -8.76 -7.68 -10.01
CA ILE A 87 -8.01 -7.15 -11.15
C ILE A 87 -6.69 -6.51 -10.74
N ASN A 88 -6.59 -5.94 -9.52
CA ASN A 88 -5.34 -5.42 -8.96
C ASN A 88 -4.36 -6.56 -8.69
N LEU A 89 -4.83 -7.61 -8.03
CA LEU A 89 -4.01 -8.80 -7.75
C LEU A 89 -3.54 -9.49 -9.04
N ALA A 90 -4.36 -9.44 -10.10
CA ALA A 90 -3.97 -9.96 -11.42
C ALA A 90 -2.78 -9.19 -12.02
N GLN A 91 -2.68 -7.87 -11.83
CA GLN A 91 -1.50 -7.11 -12.28
C GLN A 91 -0.24 -7.50 -11.51
N ILE A 92 -0.34 -7.72 -10.19
CA ILE A 92 0.79 -8.23 -9.41
C ILE A 92 1.17 -9.64 -9.86
N ALA A 93 0.20 -10.50 -10.16
CA ALA A 93 0.45 -11.85 -10.66
C ALA A 93 1.25 -11.84 -11.97
N LYS A 94 0.98 -10.90 -12.89
CA LYS A 94 1.79 -10.70 -14.10
C LYS A 94 3.26 -10.44 -13.76
N TRP A 95 3.52 -9.55 -12.80
CA TRP A 95 4.89 -9.28 -12.37
C TRP A 95 5.55 -10.48 -11.70
N LEU A 96 4.82 -11.23 -10.85
CA LEU A 96 5.32 -12.46 -10.24
C LEU A 96 5.69 -13.51 -11.28
N ASN A 97 4.87 -13.67 -12.31
CA ASN A 97 5.06 -14.60 -13.42
C ASN A 97 6.06 -14.11 -14.48
N ARG A 98 6.50 -12.84 -14.42
CA ARG A 98 7.36 -12.18 -15.40
C ARG A 98 6.74 -12.17 -16.80
N GLU A 99 5.46 -11.85 -16.87
CA GLU A 99 4.76 -11.71 -18.13
C GLU A 99 5.27 -10.52 -18.93
N SER A 100 5.20 -10.58 -20.26
CA SER A 100 5.78 -9.55 -21.14
C SER A 100 5.10 -8.19 -21.04
N ASP A 101 3.85 -8.16 -20.56
CA ASP A 101 3.03 -6.97 -20.37
C ASP A 101 2.93 -6.54 -18.89
N MET A 102 3.80 -7.08 -18.02
CA MET A 102 3.90 -6.64 -16.63
C MET A 102 4.39 -5.19 -16.54
N TYR A 103 3.94 -4.45 -15.50
CA TYR A 103 4.49 -3.13 -15.19
C TYR A 103 5.96 -3.24 -14.75
N ASP A 104 6.82 -2.31 -15.21
CA ASP A 104 8.25 -2.30 -14.89
C ASP A 104 8.52 -1.58 -13.55
N TRP A 105 8.79 -2.36 -12.51
CA TRP A 105 9.11 -1.88 -11.17
C TRP A 105 10.60 -1.69 -10.91
N SER A 106 11.46 -1.85 -11.91
CA SER A 106 12.91 -1.81 -11.76
C SER A 106 13.42 -0.48 -11.19
N TYR A 107 12.82 0.65 -11.60
CA TYR A 107 13.14 1.98 -11.07
C TYR A 107 12.93 2.07 -9.54
N TYR A 108 11.82 1.57 -9.04
CA TYR A 108 11.50 1.57 -7.61
C TYR A 108 12.35 0.55 -6.84
N THR A 109 12.75 -0.55 -7.48
CA THR A 109 13.67 -1.53 -6.90
C THR A 109 15.08 -0.93 -6.75
N ASP A 110 15.55 -0.15 -7.73
CA ASP A 110 16.80 0.62 -7.65
C ASP A 110 16.76 1.60 -6.47
N MET A 111 15.68 2.36 -6.33
CA MET A 111 15.45 3.26 -5.21
C MET A 111 15.54 2.54 -3.86
N MET A 112 14.86 1.41 -3.69
CA MET A 112 14.92 0.61 -2.47
C MET A 112 16.32 0.15 -2.12
N LEU A 113 17.09 -0.32 -3.12
CA LEU A 113 18.48 -0.74 -2.92
C LEU A 113 19.37 0.41 -2.44
N LYS A 114 19.13 1.63 -2.94
CA LYS A 114 19.83 2.84 -2.46
C LYS A 114 19.52 3.13 -0.99
N PHE A 115 18.28 2.96 -0.55
CA PHE A 115 17.93 3.10 0.87
C PHE A 115 18.53 1.98 1.74
N GLU A 116 18.72 0.79 1.17
CA GLU A 116 19.41 -0.31 1.83
C GLU A 116 20.95 -0.12 1.84
N GLY A 117 21.47 1.01 1.34
CA GLY A 117 22.89 1.40 1.40
C GLY A 117 23.71 1.02 0.17
N LEU A 118 23.11 0.55 -0.91
CA LEU A 118 23.80 0.26 -2.16
C LEU A 118 23.76 1.48 -3.09
N GLU A 119 24.76 2.36 -3.04
CA GLU A 119 24.75 3.65 -3.74
C GLU A 119 24.52 3.57 -5.25
N ASN A 120 25.06 2.54 -5.91
CA ASN A 120 25.01 2.34 -7.36
C ASN A 120 24.55 0.91 -7.71
N PRO A 121 23.24 0.59 -7.59
CA PRO A 121 22.75 -0.73 -7.90
C PRO A 121 22.98 -1.10 -9.37
N SER A 122 23.54 -2.27 -9.61
CA SER A 122 23.62 -2.84 -10.95
C SER A 122 22.29 -3.48 -11.36
N GLN A 123 22.10 -3.71 -12.66
CA GLN A 123 20.93 -4.45 -13.15
C GLN A 123 20.85 -5.85 -12.48
N GLN A 124 21.97 -6.47 -12.16
CA GLN A 124 21.98 -7.76 -11.48
C GLN A 124 21.51 -7.67 -10.03
N ASP A 125 21.79 -6.55 -9.35
CA ASP A 125 21.31 -6.33 -7.98
C ASP A 125 19.80 -6.09 -7.97
N ILE A 126 19.27 -5.33 -8.93
CA ILE A 126 17.82 -5.14 -9.15
C ILE A 126 17.14 -6.51 -9.35
N ILE A 127 17.66 -7.34 -10.26
CA ILE A 127 17.10 -8.67 -10.52
C ILE A 127 17.09 -9.54 -9.25
N LYS A 128 18.20 -9.56 -8.50
CA LYS A 128 18.29 -10.32 -7.24
C LYS A 128 17.27 -9.83 -6.21
N ARG A 129 17.12 -8.50 -6.07
CA ARG A 129 16.18 -7.90 -5.14
C ARG A 129 14.73 -8.24 -5.49
N GLU A 130 14.37 -8.17 -6.76
CA GLU A 130 13.06 -8.58 -7.24
C GLU A 130 12.81 -10.09 -7.06
N MET A 131 13.83 -10.94 -7.26
CA MET A 131 13.73 -12.37 -6.97
C MET A 131 13.48 -12.64 -5.49
N LEU A 132 14.16 -11.89 -4.59
CA LEU A 132 13.89 -11.95 -3.16
C LEU A 132 12.44 -11.58 -2.86
N SER A 133 11.94 -10.45 -3.37
CA SER A 133 10.57 -10.01 -3.19
C SER A 133 9.56 -11.08 -3.61
N ARG A 134 9.72 -11.65 -4.81
CA ARG A 134 8.88 -12.74 -5.32
C ARG A 134 8.90 -13.98 -4.42
N SER A 135 10.05 -14.30 -3.83
CA SER A 135 10.20 -15.49 -2.97
C SER A 135 9.43 -15.39 -1.64
N LYS A 136 9.12 -14.18 -1.20
CA LYS A 136 8.41 -13.90 0.05
C LYS A 136 6.91 -14.05 -0.06
N ILE A 137 6.34 -13.92 -1.25
CA ILE A 137 4.90 -14.01 -1.46
C ILE A 137 4.42 -15.44 -1.21
N LYS A 138 3.44 -15.60 -0.34
CA LYS A 138 2.81 -16.89 0.03
C LYS A 138 1.41 -17.04 -0.54
N GLY A 139 0.71 -15.94 -0.77
CA GLY A 139 -0.64 -16.00 -1.33
C GLY A 139 -1.27 -14.65 -1.58
N PHE A 140 -2.35 -14.71 -2.35
CA PHE A 140 -3.29 -13.62 -2.56
C PHE A 140 -4.59 -13.90 -1.80
N MET A 141 -5.20 -12.86 -1.26
CA MET A 141 -6.49 -12.92 -0.59
C MET A 141 -7.40 -11.82 -1.11
N ARG A 142 -8.67 -12.13 -1.32
CA ARG A 142 -9.66 -11.08 -1.46
C ARG A 142 -9.88 -10.44 -0.10
N CYS A 143 -9.89 -9.12 -0.05
CA CYS A 143 -10.04 -8.34 1.16
C CYS A 143 -11.24 -7.40 1.05
N ASP A 144 -12.14 -7.43 2.03
CA ASP A 144 -13.22 -6.45 2.18
C ASP A 144 -13.12 -5.83 3.57
N ILE A 145 -12.51 -4.65 3.66
CA ILE A 145 -12.27 -3.98 4.95
C ILE A 145 -13.54 -3.42 5.60
N SER A 146 -14.68 -3.42 4.91
CA SER A 146 -15.98 -3.08 5.49
C SER A 146 -16.49 -4.15 6.46
N LEU A 147 -15.97 -5.38 6.33
CA LEU A 147 -16.30 -6.54 7.16
C LEU A 147 -15.40 -6.62 8.39
N GLU A 148 -15.94 -7.09 9.50
CA GLU A 148 -15.20 -7.29 10.76
C GLU A 148 -13.97 -8.21 10.60
N ASN A 149 -14.03 -9.16 9.67
CA ASN A 149 -12.94 -10.08 9.34
C ASN A 149 -12.58 -9.92 7.85
N PRO A 150 -11.79 -8.90 7.49
CA PRO A 150 -11.62 -8.44 6.12
C PRO A 150 -11.04 -9.49 5.16
N VAL A 151 -10.26 -10.43 5.64
CA VAL A 151 -9.67 -11.55 4.88
C VAL A 151 -10.05 -12.92 5.44
N GLY A 152 -11.11 -12.96 6.24
CA GLY A 152 -11.63 -14.18 6.89
C GLY A 152 -11.23 -14.31 8.36
N VAL A 153 -12.11 -14.93 9.15
CA VAL A 153 -12.00 -15.04 10.63
C VAL A 153 -10.70 -15.73 11.09
N SER A 154 -10.19 -16.68 10.32
CA SER A 154 -8.95 -17.41 10.62
C SER A 154 -7.68 -16.54 10.49
N GLN A 155 -7.78 -15.35 9.96
CA GLN A 155 -6.64 -14.44 9.76
C GLN A 155 -6.56 -13.33 10.82
N ARG A 156 -7.53 -13.28 11.74
CA ARG A 156 -7.55 -12.31 12.83
C ARG A 156 -6.42 -12.59 13.83
N GLY A 157 -5.60 -11.57 14.11
CA GLY A 157 -4.47 -11.70 15.03
C GLY A 157 -3.34 -12.61 14.54
N GLU A 158 -3.16 -12.75 13.23
CA GLU A 158 -2.20 -13.70 12.64
C GLU A 158 -0.92 -13.05 12.09
N TYR A 159 -0.84 -11.71 12.04
CA TYR A 159 0.25 -11.03 11.36
C TYR A 159 1.14 -10.24 12.32
N ASP A 160 2.45 -10.38 12.16
CA ASP A 160 3.45 -9.59 12.87
C ASP A 160 3.56 -8.17 12.29
N CYS A 161 3.15 -8.00 11.02
CA CYS A 161 3.08 -6.72 10.34
C CYS A 161 1.85 -6.62 9.45
N VAL A 162 1.15 -5.51 9.54
CA VAL A 162 0.10 -5.10 8.59
C VAL A 162 0.56 -3.84 7.89
N LEU A 163 0.69 -3.90 6.58
CA LEU A 163 0.91 -2.77 5.70
C LEU A 163 -0.42 -2.35 5.08
N SER A 164 -0.68 -1.05 4.99
CA SER A 164 -1.83 -0.52 4.24
C SER A 164 -1.54 0.90 3.77
N VAL A 165 -1.44 1.10 2.46
CA VAL A 165 -1.06 2.37 1.85
C VAL A 165 -2.25 2.94 1.10
N CYS A 166 -2.75 4.11 1.52
CA CYS A 166 -3.86 4.84 0.91
C CYS A 166 -5.06 3.94 0.57
N CYS A 167 -5.48 3.08 1.52
CA CYS A 167 -6.56 2.11 1.30
C CYS A 167 -7.86 2.56 1.97
N ALA A 168 -7.93 2.57 3.31
CA ALA A 168 -9.18 2.85 4.02
C ALA A 168 -9.69 4.27 3.82
N ASP A 169 -8.79 5.21 3.63
CA ASP A 169 -9.09 6.62 3.37
C ASP A 169 -9.59 6.87 1.95
N SER A 170 -9.32 5.98 0.99
CA SER A 170 -9.64 6.14 -0.43
C SER A 170 -10.88 5.39 -0.93
N ILE A 171 -11.69 4.86 -0.01
CA ILE A 171 -12.90 4.10 -0.37
C ILE A 171 -14.20 4.60 0.29
N THR A 172 -14.14 5.71 1.01
CA THR A 172 -15.31 6.30 1.67
C THR A 172 -15.17 7.82 1.79
N TYR A 173 -16.30 8.53 1.81
CA TYR A 173 -16.37 9.96 2.19
C TYR A 173 -16.57 10.17 3.70
N ASN A 174 -16.76 9.09 4.47
CA ASN A 174 -17.20 9.16 5.86
C ASN A 174 -16.07 8.76 6.82
N LYS A 175 -15.70 9.63 7.75
CA LYS A 175 -14.68 9.37 8.78
C LYS A 175 -15.07 8.24 9.75
N GLU A 176 -16.37 8.03 10.02
CA GLU A 176 -16.82 6.94 10.89
C GLU A 176 -16.61 5.58 10.20
N ASP A 177 -16.94 5.48 8.91
CA ASP A 177 -16.64 4.29 8.13
C ASP A 177 -15.14 4.04 8.03
N TRP A 178 -14.35 5.09 7.78
CA TRP A 178 -12.89 5.00 7.80
C TRP A 178 -12.37 4.47 9.14
N ARG A 179 -12.86 4.99 10.29
CA ARG A 179 -12.48 4.49 11.63
C ARG A 179 -12.82 3.00 11.80
N LYS A 180 -13.98 2.58 11.32
CA LYS A 180 -14.39 1.18 11.32
C LYS A 180 -13.46 0.33 10.47
N TYR A 181 -13.16 0.77 9.24
CA TYR A 181 -12.30 0.05 8.31
C TYR A 181 -10.87 -0.09 8.85
N MET A 182 -10.32 0.95 9.41
CA MET A 182 -9.00 0.91 10.05
C MET A 182 -8.98 -0.07 11.24
N LYS A 183 -10.02 -0.11 12.09
CA LYS A 183 -10.12 -1.09 13.18
C LYS A 183 -10.17 -2.53 12.65
N ASN A 184 -10.86 -2.75 11.53
CA ASN A 184 -10.89 -4.06 10.88
C ASN A 184 -9.50 -4.45 10.34
N ILE A 185 -8.76 -3.52 9.75
CA ILE A 185 -7.36 -3.71 9.34
C ILE A 185 -6.48 -4.03 10.55
N PHE A 186 -6.56 -3.25 11.61
CA PHE A 186 -5.77 -3.46 12.83
C PHE A 186 -6.05 -4.80 13.52
N SER A 187 -7.27 -5.34 13.35
CA SER A 187 -7.65 -6.64 13.92
C SER A 187 -6.84 -7.83 13.38
N LEU A 188 -6.11 -7.65 12.29
CA LEU A 188 -5.24 -8.65 11.71
C LEU A 188 -3.90 -8.78 12.44
N LEU A 189 -3.53 -7.75 13.23
CA LEU A 189 -2.28 -7.73 14.00
C LEU A 189 -2.32 -8.68 15.18
N LYS A 190 -1.22 -9.36 15.40
CA LYS A 190 -0.91 -10.01 16.69
C LYS A 190 -0.69 -8.95 17.77
N PRO A 191 -0.78 -9.33 19.05
CA PRO A 191 -0.16 -8.56 20.14
C PRO A 191 1.31 -8.25 19.82
N ASP A 192 1.75 -7.04 20.07
CA ASP A 192 3.07 -6.48 19.69
C ASP A 192 3.35 -6.43 18.16
N GLY A 193 2.31 -6.60 17.35
CA GLY A 193 2.40 -6.46 15.89
C GLY A 193 2.53 -5.01 15.44
N VAL A 194 3.09 -4.80 14.27
CA VAL A 194 3.44 -3.50 13.71
C VAL A 194 2.47 -3.11 12.59
N PHE A 195 1.89 -1.93 12.68
CA PHE A 195 1.20 -1.28 11.56
C PHE A 195 2.15 -0.32 10.85
N LEU A 196 2.21 -0.43 9.54
CA LEU A 196 2.88 0.51 8.64
C LEU A 196 1.87 0.98 7.59
N GLY A 197 1.88 2.26 7.27
CA GLY A 197 0.94 2.75 6.27
C GLY A 197 1.16 4.19 5.83
N SER A 198 0.31 4.60 4.92
CA SER A 198 0.23 5.96 4.42
C SER A 198 -1.23 6.30 4.15
N SER A 199 -1.56 7.57 4.15
CA SER A 199 -2.89 8.10 3.86
C SER A 199 -2.79 9.46 3.18
N MET A 200 -3.73 9.80 2.31
CA MET A 200 -3.88 11.13 1.74
C MET A 200 -4.37 12.09 2.84
N ARG A 201 -3.62 13.18 3.08
CA ARG A 201 -3.96 14.17 4.13
C ARG A 201 -5.00 15.15 3.64
N ASN A 202 -6.08 15.34 4.42
CA ASN A 202 -7.15 16.30 4.14
C ASN A 202 -7.79 16.14 2.74
N CYS A 203 -7.74 14.94 2.18
CA CYS A 203 -8.27 14.63 0.86
C CYS A 203 -9.76 14.31 0.92
N THR A 204 -10.57 14.97 0.11
CA THR A 204 -12.02 14.70 0.00
C THR A 204 -12.37 13.82 -1.17
N HIS A 205 -11.51 13.79 -2.19
CA HIS A 205 -11.63 12.93 -3.37
C HIS A 205 -10.30 12.85 -4.11
N TYR A 206 -10.10 11.79 -4.87
CA TYR A 206 -8.98 11.67 -5.81
C TYR A 206 -9.50 11.24 -7.18
N LYS A 207 -8.68 11.39 -8.21
CA LYS A 207 -9.08 11.10 -9.59
C LYS A 207 -8.12 10.11 -10.24
N ILE A 208 -8.67 9.30 -11.14
CA ILE A 208 -7.91 8.52 -12.12
C ILE A 208 -8.53 8.84 -13.47
N GLY A 209 -7.79 9.55 -14.32
CA GLY A 209 -8.35 10.18 -15.50
C GLY A 209 -9.48 11.14 -15.13
N ASP A 210 -10.63 10.98 -15.77
CA ASP A 210 -11.83 11.80 -15.52
C ASP A 210 -12.74 11.25 -14.39
N ILE A 211 -12.37 10.11 -13.78
CA ILE A 211 -13.21 9.44 -12.78
C ILE A 211 -12.77 9.86 -11.37
N SER A 212 -13.72 10.39 -10.59
CA SER A 212 -13.51 10.78 -9.20
C SER A 212 -13.87 9.64 -8.25
N TYR A 213 -13.00 9.39 -7.28
CA TYR A 213 -13.16 8.40 -6.22
C TYR A 213 -13.23 9.08 -4.85
N PRO A 214 -13.88 8.46 -3.86
CA PRO A 214 -14.05 9.04 -2.54
C PRO A 214 -12.74 9.11 -1.76
N ALA A 215 -12.63 10.11 -0.87
CA ALA A 215 -11.63 10.12 0.19
C ALA A 215 -12.21 10.64 1.51
N ALA A 216 -11.74 10.12 2.63
CA ALA A 216 -12.36 10.29 3.95
C ALA A 216 -12.00 11.59 4.67
N ASN A 217 -11.23 12.47 4.05
CA ASN A 217 -10.79 13.75 4.62
C ASN A 217 -10.15 13.61 6.01
N VAL A 218 -9.19 12.72 6.15
CA VAL A 218 -8.49 12.43 7.41
C VAL A 218 -7.18 13.20 7.53
N ASN A 219 -6.70 13.36 8.76
CA ASN A 219 -5.44 14.03 9.07
C ASN A 219 -4.66 13.29 10.17
N GLU A 220 -3.52 13.85 10.58
CA GLU A 220 -2.64 13.30 11.60
C GLU A 220 -3.31 13.11 12.96
N ASP A 221 -4.22 14.01 13.35
CA ASP A 221 -4.92 13.93 14.64
C ASP A 221 -5.94 12.78 14.63
N ASP A 222 -6.65 12.57 13.50
CA ASP A 222 -7.57 11.44 13.34
C ASP A 222 -6.86 10.10 13.53
N PHE A 223 -5.67 9.93 12.93
CA PHE A 223 -4.87 8.71 13.08
C PHE A 223 -4.31 8.55 14.49
N LYS A 224 -3.79 9.63 15.08
CA LYS A 224 -3.22 9.61 16.43
C LYS A 224 -4.27 9.21 17.46
N GLU A 225 -5.46 9.80 17.38
CA GLU A 225 -6.59 9.44 18.23
C GLU A 225 -6.98 7.98 18.05
N LEU A 226 -7.24 7.55 16.79
CA LEU A 226 -7.69 6.20 16.49
C LEU A 226 -6.68 5.14 16.94
N MET A 227 -5.40 5.33 16.66
CA MET A 227 -4.36 4.38 17.04
C MET A 227 -4.16 4.33 18.56
N SER A 228 -4.18 5.47 19.23
CA SER A 228 -4.10 5.52 20.70
C SER A 228 -5.29 4.80 21.36
N ASP A 229 -6.51 5.04 20.88
CA ASP A 229 -7.73 4.39 21.37
C ASP A 229 -7.73 2.88 21.13
N TYR A 230 -7.10 2.42 20.03
CA TYR A 230 -6.98 1.00 19.71
C TYR A 230 -5.88 0.29 20.52
N GLY A 231 -5.02 1.04 21.19
CA GLY A 231 -3.96 0.50 22.04
C GLY A 231 -2.58 0.44 21.38
N PHE A 232 -2.33 1.25 20.36
CA PHE A 232 -0.98 1.38 19.80
C PHE A 232 -0.07 2.22 20.70
N LYS A 233 1.21 1.85 20.73
CA LYS A 233 2.33 2.59 21.32
C LYS A 233 3.37 2.91 20.25
N ASP A 234 4.32 3.78 20.58
CA ASP A 234 5.40 4.20 19.68
C ASP A 234 4.87 4.68 18.32
N ILE A 235 3.76 5.44 18.37
CA ILE A 235 3.09 5.97 17.18
C ILE A 235 3.98 7.04 16.56
N ARG A 236 4.33 6.85 15.29
CA ARG A 236 4.98 7.83 14.41
C ARG A 236 3.98 8.26 13.35
N ILE A 237 3.78 9.55 13.20
CA ILE A 237 2.99 10.13 12.12
C ILE A 237 3.76 11.33 11.58
N ASP A 238 4.28 11.21 10.38
CA ASP A 238 4.97 12.29 9.69
C ASP A 238 4.09 12.81 8.55
N VAL A 239 4.10 14.11 8.34
CA VAL A 239 3.42 14.77 7.21
C VAL A 239 4.48 15.10 6.18
N VAL A 240 4.32 14.59 4.97
CA VAL A 240 5.24 14.87 3.86
C VAL A 240 4.48 15.42 2.66
N TYR A 241 5.14 16.30 1.92
CA TYR A 241 4.61 16.76 0.65
C TYR A 241 4.85 15.68 -0.41
N GLU A 242 3.84 15.39 -1.19
CA GLU A 242 4.01 14.61 -2.40
C GLU A 242 4.68 15.53 -3.44
N SER A 243 5.93 15.25 -3.80
CA SER A 243 6.57 15.96 -4.90
C SER A 243 6.01 15.43 -6.21
N ARG A 244 4.96 16.11 -6.68
CA ARG A 244 4.43 15.87 -8.02
C ARG A 244 5.39 16.50 -9.04
N PRO A 245 5.62 15.86 -10.20
CA PRO A 245 6.40 16.49 -11.26
C PRO A 245 5.81 17.87 -11.53
N ILE A 246 6.67 18.86 -11.67
CA ILE A 246 6.29 20.19 -12.16
C ILE A 246 5.93 20.00 -13.63
N VAL A 247 4.75 19.50 -13.90
CA VAL A 247 4.15 19.64 -15.22
C VAL A 247 4.05 21.13 -15.46
N ASP A 248 4.71 21.59 -16.50
CA ASP A 248 4.95 22.97 -16.92
C ASP A 248 3.98 23.97 -16.29
N SER A 249 4.50 25.01 -15.64
CA SER A 249 3.76 26.02 -14.87
C SER A 249 2.60 26.71 -15.64
N GLN A 250 2.49 26.48 -16.94
CA GLN A 250 1.37 26.93 -17.76
C GLN A 250 0.15 25.99 -17.74
N ILE A 251 0.32 24.72 -17.37
CA ILE A 251 -0.77 23.73 -17.28
C ILE A 251 -1.43 23.74 -15.88
N ARG A 252 -0.79 24.31 -14.86
CA ARG A 252 -1.36 24.47 -13.50
C ARG A 252 -2.59 25.38 -13.41
N LYS A 253 -3.04 25.97 -14.50
CA LYS A 253 -4.27 26.79 -14.54
C LYS A 253 -5.54 25.99 -14.86
N THR A 254 -5.43 24.73 -15.18
CA THR A 254 -6.56 23.84 -15.32
C THR A 254 -6.56 22.86 -14.14
N GLU A 255 -7.60 22.90 -13.35
CA GLU A 255 -8.01 22.07 -12.22
C GLU A 255 -7.12 20.84 -11.98
N ASP A 256 -6.50 20.74 -10.79
CA ASP A 256 -5.67 19.61 -10.40
C ASP A 256 -6.41 18.29 -10.67
N LEU A 257 -6.02 17.60 -11.72
CA LEU A 257 -6.73 16.41 -12.22
C LEU A 257 -6.68 15.24 -11.23
N ARG A 258 -5.76 15.25 -10.24
CA ARG A 258 -5.52 14.13 -9.32
C ARG A 258 -6.25 14.21 -7.98
N GLY A 259 -7.00 15.28 -7.69
CA GLY A 259 -7.66 15.49 -6.41
C GLY A 259 -7.06 16.65 -5.61
N GLU A 260 -7.62 16.92 -4.42
CA GLU A 260 -7.35 18.14 -3.63
C GLU A 260 -6.21 17.98 -2.60
N TYR A 261 -5.41 16.91 -2.63
CA TYR A 261 -4.35 16.71 -1.65
C TYR A 261 -2.95 17.01 -2.24
N ASP A 262 -2.09 17.56 -1.39
CA ASP A 262 -0.66 17.82 -1.68
C ASP A 262 0.27 17.18 -0.64
N GLN A 263 -0.30 16.50 0.35
CA GLN A 263 0.40 15.92 1.48
C GLN A 263 -0.09 14.51 1.75
N VAL A 264 0.85 13.66 2.13
CA VAL A 264 0.56 12.32 2.63
C VAL A 264 1.02 12.15 4.07
N LEU A 265 0.31 11.33 4.81
CA LEU A 265 0.70 10.90 6.14
C LEU A 265 1.52 9.63 6.02
N LEU A 266 2.66 9.59 6.70
CA LEU A 266 3.48 8.40 6.90
C LEU A 266 3.23 7.89 8.31
N ILE A 267 2.79 6.64 8.46
CA ILE A 267 2.21 6.14 9.70
C ILE A 267 2.89 4.84 10.10
N ALA A 268 3.35 4.78 11.35
CA ALA A 268 3.86 3.55 11.95
C ALA A 268 3.44 3.47 13.42
N GLY A 269 3.20 2.27 13.93
CA GLY A 269 2.90 2.04 15.34
C GLY A 269 2.99 0.58 15.71
N THR A 270 3.14 0.29 17.01
CA THR A 270 3.19 -1.07 17.55
C THR A 270 1.97 -1.30 18.41
N LEU A 271 1.16 -2.33 18.14
CA LEU A 271 0.00 -2.68 18.93
C LEU A 271 0.48 -3.22 20.28
N GLN A 272 -0.06 -2.69 21.39
CA GLN A 272 0.28 -3.19 22.71
C GLN A 272 -0.33 -4.57 22.94
N GLY A 273 0.50 -5.52 23.40
CA GLY A 273 0.07 -6.89 23.75
C GLY A 273 -0.62 -6.97 25.11
#